data_250c9a2060d11cfcdc1805a94da443b7
#
_entry.id   250c9a2060d11cfcdc1805a94da443b7
#
_cell.length_a   1.000
_cell.length_b   1.000
_cell.length_c   1.000
_cell.angle_alpha   90.00
_cell.angle_beta   90.00
_cell.angle_gamma   90.00
#
_symmetry.space_group_name_H-M   'P 1'
#
loop_
_entity.id
_entity.type
_entity.pdbx_description
1 polymer ?
#
loop_
_entity_poly.entity_id
_entity_poly.type
_entity_poly.pdbx_seq_one_letter_code
_entity_poly.pdbx_strand_id
1 'polypeptide(L)'
;MIKLILLASLSLWFLVKFLWKKNSHNSIFWGLCFQWLAINIKLAYSIVLGTPLVEIVEFPEYISEANAYSNIGLVTLIMGVHLSIKKIKYVPIKSISWVSIKSINNVYIIYSVLIYFLVPFTYKSGFQQILNYLVLIKFSLLFVALNQTLSNKRKSYLAYFIIAFEILLSFTGYFAEFKNYFFVIIFTLIYHYSSNINLKIILKLSPLLALVLYLGIAWSSIKMDYRSYLSNEDEIKKEEISTLESLTKLKDLMTDFSEREMNEGLKKLIDRISYIDYYSATINNVPTFEAHTNGKLLLDALIFGLQPRILFPNKAVTDDSKVTEKYTGIYVSGKESGTSISLGYMASGYIDFGATFFWATPLIIGLLLGY
;
A
#
# COMPACT_ATOMS: atom_id res chain seq x y z
N MET A 1 -3.53 22.75 -15.32
CA MET A 1 -3.63 21.35 -15.78
C MET A 1 -2.46 20.92 -16.66
N ILE A 2 -2.14 21.57 -17.79
CA ILE A 2 -1.05 21.16 -18.70
C ILE A 2 0.31 21.03 -17.97
N LYS A 3 0.68 22.00 -17.11
CA LYS A 3 1.93 21.92 -16.32
C LYS A 3 2.00 20.69 -15.43
N LEU A 4 0.89 20.29 -14.80
CA LEU A 4 0.83 19.10 -13.94
C LEU A 4 0.97 17.82 -14.76
N ILE A 5 0.34 17.74 -15.92
CA ILE A 5 0.48 16.61 -16.86
C ILE A 5 1.94 16.48 -17.31
N LEU A 6 2.60 17.58 -17.63
CA LEU A 6 4.01 17.57 -18.01
C LEU A 6 4.91 17.07 -16.88
N LEU A 7 4.68 17.51 -15.63
CA LEU A 7 5.44 17.06 -14.47
C LEU A 7 5.19 15.56 -14.18
N ALA A 8 3.94 15.11 -14.26
CA ALA A 8 3.59 13.70 -14.11
C ALA A 8 4.26 12.83 -15.20
N SER A 9 4.25 13.29 -16.44
CA SER A 9 4.92 12.60 -17.55
C SER A 9 6.44 12.58 -17.38
N LEU A 10 7.02 13.67 -16.93
CA LEU A 10 8.46 13.80 -16.68
C LEU A 10 8.89 12.86 -15.54
N SER A 11 8.17 12.82 -14.44
CA SER A 11 8.48 11.93 -13.31
C SER A 11 8.37 10.45 -13.70
N LEU A 12 7.37 10.08 -14.52
CA LEU A 12 7.25 8.73 -15.08
C LEU A 12 8.41 8.39 -16.02
N TRP A 13 8.81 9.35 -16.87
CA TRP A 13 9.97 9.17 -17.75
C TRP A 13 11.26 8.94 -16.96
N PHE A 14 11.50 9.72 -15.87
CA PHE A 14 12.64 9.50 -14.98
C PHE A 14 12.60 8.11 -14.37
N LEU A 15 11.43 7.66 -13.89
CA LEU A 15 11.23 6.33 -13.33
C LEU A 15 11.65 5.23 -14.32
N VAL A 16 11.12 5.31 -15.54
CA VAL A 16 11.42 4.33 -16.59
C VAL A 16 12.89 4.40 -17.00
N LYS A 17 13.42 5.60 -17.25
CA LYS A 17 14.79 5.78 -17.74
C LYS A 17 15.87 5.28 -16.76
N PHE A 18 15.70 5.55 -15.47
CA PHE A 18 16.75 5.28 -14.49
C PHE A 18 16.59 3.95 -13.78
N LEU A 19 15.37 3.44 -13.61
CA LEU A 19 15.11 2.24 -12.82
C LEU A 19 14.60 1.06 -13.64
N TRP A 20 13.99 1.27 -14.82
CA TRP A 20 13.58 0.16 -15.66
C TRP A 20 14.81 -0.52 -16.28
N LYS A 21 14.95 -1.81 -16.02
CA LYS A 21 15.94 -2.67 -16.70
C LYS A 21 15.22 -3.86 -17.27
N LYS A 22 15.32 -4.05 -18.59
CA LYS A 22 14.82 -5.23 -19.26
C LYS A 22 15.49 -6.48 -18.66
N ASN A 23 14.72 -7.52 -18.43
CA ASN A 23 15.16 -8.79 -17.83
C ASN A 23 15.65 -8.68 -16.36
N SER A 24 15.25 -7.66 -15.64
CA SER A 24 15.53 -7.55 -14.20
C SER A 24 14.25 -7.55 -13.39
N HIS A 25 14.30 -8.22 -12.25
CA HIS A 25 13.21 -8.21 -11.27
C HIS A 25 13.45 -7.05 -10.30
N ASN A 26 12.92 -5.88 -10.64
CA ASN A 26 13.16 -4.67 -9.85
C ASN A 26 11.91 -4.31 -9.03
N SER A 27 11.86 -4.78 -7.79
CA SER A 27 10.77 -4.49 -6.86
C SER A 27 10.66 -2.99 -6.54
N ILE A 28 11.79 -2.29 -6.45
CA ILE A 28 11.82 -0.84 -6.20
C ILE A 28 11.14 -0.09 -7.36
N PHE A 29 11.39 -0.49 -8.61
CA PHE A 29 10.72 0.11 -9.76
C PHE A 29 9.20 0.03 -9.63
N TRP A 30 8.65 -1.14 -9.32
CA TRP A 30 7.21 -1.33 -9.19
C TRP A 30 6.62 -0.60 -7.98
N GLY A 31 7.35 -0.55 -6.85
CA GLY A 31 6.96 0.25 -5.69
C GLY A 31 6.86 1.74 -6.02
N LEU A 32 7.82 2.25 -6.80
CA LEU A 32 7.80 3.65 -7.24
C LEU A 32 6.78 3.92 -8.36
N CYS A 33 6.44 2.93 -9.21
CA CYS A 33 5.28 3.02 -10.11
C CYS A 33 3.98 3.21 -9.32
N PHE A 34 3.80 2.46 -8.24
CA PHE A 34 2.64 2.62 -7.37
C PHE A 34 2.63 3.98 -6.68
N GLN A 35 3.79 4.47 -6.23
CA GLN A 35 3.92 5.82 -5.67
C GLN A 35 3.57 6.90 -6.71
N TRP A 36 4.03 6.75 -7.96
CA TRP A 36 3.66 7.64 -9.05
C TRP A 36 2.14 7.64 -9.30
N LEU A 37 1.51 6.45 -9.27
CA LEU A 37 0.06 6.32 -9.39
C LEU A 37 -0.65 7.05 -8.24
N ALA A 38 -0.21 6.85 -7.00
CA ALA A 38 -0.79 7.49 -5.82
C ALA A 38 -0.73 9.03 -5.88
N ILE A 39 0.33 9.59 -6.44
CA ILE A 39 0.48 11.03 -6.65
C ILE A 39 -0.47 11.55 -7.73
N ASN A 40 -0.64 10.78 -8.83
CA ASN A 40 -1.26 11.30 -10.06
C ASN A 40 -2.66 10.74 -10.35
N ILE A 41 -3.20 9.84 -9.51
CA ILE A 41 -4.48 9.18 -9.78
C ILE A 41 -5.65 10.17 -9.83
N LYS A 42 -5.67 11.19 -8.96
CA LYS A 42 -6.70 12.25 -9.00
C LYS A 42 -6.56 13.15 -10.22
N LEU A 43 -5.33 13.45 -10.63
CA LEU A 43 -5.09 14.17 -11.88
C LEU A 43 -5.57 13.37 -13.10
N ALA A 44 -5.30 12.05 -13.13
CA ALA A 44 -5.78 11.18 -14.20
C ALA A 44 -7.31 11.09 -14.19
N TYR A 45 -7.93 10.97 -13.03
CA TYR A 45 -9.39 10.95 -12.87
C TYR A 45 -10.04 12.27 -13.31
N SER A 46 -9.43 13.41 -12.98
CA SER A 46 -9.82 14.74 -13.47
C SER A 46 -9.83 14.82 -15.01
N ILE A 47 -8.80 14.26 -15.65
CA ILE A 47 -8.73 14.22 -17.12
C ILE A 47 -9.83 13.34 -17.72
N VAL A 48 -10.09 12.18 -17.13
CA VAL A 48 -11.13 11.24 -17.61
C VAL A 48 -12.52 11.84 -17.50
N LEU A 49 -12.81 12.54 -16.39
CA LEU A 49 -14.10 13.19 -16.18
C LEU A 49 -14.26 14.50 -16.96
N GLY A 50 -13.17 15.09 -17.46
CA GLY A 50 -13.16 16.43 -18.04
C GLY A 50 -13.42 17.57 -17.04
N THR A 51 -13.30 17.29 -15.74
CA THR A 51 -13.51 18.26 -14.65
C THR A 51 -12.17 18.76 -14.10
N PRO A 52 -12.08 20.04 -13.69
CA PRO A 52 -10.86 20.57 -13.06
C PRO A 52 -10.46 19.79 -11.81
N LEU A 53 -9.16 19.61 -11.57
CA LEU A 53 -8.65 18.88 -10.41
C LEU A 53 -9.16 19.48 -9.08
N VAL A 54 -9.33 20.79 -9.00
CA VAL A 54 -9.82 21.52 -7.83
C VAL A 54 -11.25 21.17 -7.43
N GLU A 55 -12.06 20.65 -8.35
CA GLU A 55 -13.46 20.23 -8.09
C GLU A 55 -13.58 18.78 -7.61
N ILE A 56 -12.50 18.00 -7.76
CA ILE A 56 -12.49 16.56 -7.43
C ILE A 56 -11.89 16.31 -6.04
N VAL A 57 -11.07 17.25 -5.56
CA VAL A 57 -10.32 17.13 -4.31
C VAL A 57 -11.06 17.74 -3.14
N GLU A 58 -10.78 17.26 -1.95
CA GLU A 58 -11.38 17.74 -0.70
C GLU A 58 -10.76 19.06 -0.24
N PHE A 59 -9.44 19.26 -0.50
CA PHE A 59 -8.68 20.48 -0.12
C PHE A 59 -8.06 21.12 -1.36
N PRO A 60 -8.82 21.99 -2.08
CA PRO A 60 -8.43 22.49 -3.40
C PRO A 60 -7.36 23.58 -3.40
N GLU A 61 -7.17 24.31 -2.31
CA GLU A 61 -6.43 25.57 -2.28
C GLU A 61 -5.00 25.48 -2.82
N TYR A 62 -4.24 24.44 -2.42
CA TYR A 62 -2.86 24.20 -2.84
C TYR A 62 -2.66 22.88 -3.56
N ILE A 63 -3.70 22.33 -4.17
CA ILE A 63 -3.63 21.01 -4.80
C ILE A 63 -2.66 20.96 -5.98
N SER A 64 -2.54 22.04 -6.71
CA SER A 64 -1.61 22.15 -7.84
C SER A 64 -0.15 22.12 -7.38
N GLU A 65 0.14 22.83 -6.30
CA GLU A 65 1.46 22.87 -5.65
C GLU A 65 1.78 21.52 -5.03
N ALA A 66 0.83 20.89 -4.31
CA ALA A 66 0.98 19.58 -3.72
C ALA A 66 1.30 18.51 -4.78
N ASN A 67 0.62 18.52 -5.92
CA ASN A 67 0.90 17.63 -7.03
C ASN A 67 2.28 17.91 -7.65
N ALA A 68 2.61 19.17 -7.88
CA ALA A 68 3.90 19.56 -8.45
C ALA A 68 5.06 19.16 -7.54
N TYR A 69 4.99 19.47 -6.24
CA TYR A 69 6.02 19.11 -5.26
C TYR A 69 6.13 17.61 -5.10
N SER A 70 5.02 16.86 -5.11
CA SER A 70 5.05 15.41 -5.04
C SER A 70 5.76 14.79 -6.26
N ASN A 71 5.52 15.28 -7.47
CA ASN A 71 6.22 14.81 -8.67
C ASN A 71 7.71 15.16 -8.65
N ILE A 72 8.10 16.37 -8.20
CA ILE A 72 9.50 16.77 -8.02
C ILE A 72 10.16 15.90 -6.95
N GLY A 73 9.50 15.69 -5.81
CA GLY A 73 9.97 14.81 -4.75
C GLY A 73 10.16 13.36 -5.23
N LEU A 74 9.26 12.85 -6.08
CA LEU A 74 9.43 11.52 -6.68
C LEU A 74 10.67 11.47 -7.60
N VAL A 75 10.93 12.50 -8.40
CA VAL A 75 12.15 12.57 -9.23
C VAL A 75 13.40 12.55 -8.35
N THR A 76 13.45 13.32 -7.25
CA THR A 76 14.60 13.30 -6.34
C THR A 76 14.77 11.99 -5.61
N LEU A 77 13.67 11.31 -5.23
CA LEU A 77 13.69 9.95 -4.69
C LEU A 77 14.30 8.96 -5.69
N ILE A 78 13.86 8.99 -6.96
CA ILE A 78 14.39 8.15 -8.03
C ILE A 78 15.89 8.40 -8.24
N MET A 79 16.31 9.66 -8.21
CA MET A 79 17.72 10.04 -8.32
C MET A 79 18.53 9.50 -7.15
N GLY A 80 18.03 9.60 -5.91
CA GLY A 80 18.67 9.02 -4.73
C GLY A 80 18.87 7.51 -4.87
N VAL A 81 17.82 6.78 -5.21
CA VAL A 81 17.89 5.33 -5.47
C VAL A 81 18.92 5.01 -6.56
N HIS A 82 18.87 5.73 -7.68
CA HIS A 82 19.79 5.51 -8.80
C HIS A 82 21.27 5.72 -8.43
N LEU A 83 21.55 6.78 -7.66
CA LEU A 83 22.92 7.09 -7.21
C LEU A 83 23.47 6.01 -6.27
N SER A 84 22.64 5.45 -5.40
CA SER A 84 23.03 4.38 -4.49
C SER A 84 23.22 3.05 -5.21
N ILE A 85 22.28 2.64 -6.06
CA ILE A 85 22.36 1.38 -6.81
C ILE A 85 23.60 1.33 -7.71
N LYS A 86 24.03 2.45 -8.30
CA LYS A 86 25.24 2.49 -9.13
C LYS A 86 26.51 2.02 -8.41
N LYS A 87 26.56 2.16 -7.09
CA LYS A 87 27.72 1.77 -6.27
C LYS A 87 27.74 0.29 -5.92
N ILE A 88 26.61 -0.41 -6.06
CA ILE A 88 26.47 -1.80 -5.67
C ILE A 88 26.85 -2.69 -6.86
N LYS A 89 27.86 -3.55 -6.69
CA LYS A 89 28.15 -4.60 -7.66
C LYS A 89 27.05 -5.65 -7.60
N TYR A 90 26.36 -5.86 -8.72
CA TYR A 90 25.34 -6.91 -8.83
C TYR A 90 26.00 -8.28 -8.61
N VAL A 91 25.66 -8.93 -7.53
CA VAL A 91 25.97 -10.34 -7.30
C VAL A 91 24.72 -11.14 -7.66
N PRO A 92 24.73 -11.95 -8.74
CA PRO A 92 23.57 -12.76 -9.07
C PRO A 92 23.32 -13.74 -7.92
N ILE A 93 22.15 -13.64 -7.30
CA ILE A 93 21.70 -14.63 -6.33
C ILE A 93 21.58 -15.95 -7.09
N LYS A 94 22.39 -16.94 -6.73
CA LYS A 94 22.27 -18.30 -7.27
C LYS A 94 20.83 -18.73 -7.05
N SER A 95 20.15 -19.15 -8.11
CA SER A 95 18.77 -19.65 -8.01
C SER A 95 18.71 -20.69 -6.89
N ILE A 96 17.71 -20.62 -6.03
CA ILE A 96 17.45 -21.61 -4.97
C ILE A 96 16.93 -22.90 -5.66
N SER A 97 17.73 -23.47 -6.53
CA SER A 97 17.38 -24.64 -7.33
C SER A 97 17.36 -25.96 -6.53
N TRP A 98 17.94 -25.94 -5.32
CA TRP A 98 18.04 -27.12 -4.45
C TRP A 98 16.78 -27.37 -3.61
N VAL A 99 15.84 -26.42 -3.52
CA VAL A 99 14.57 -26.63 -2.80
C VAL A 99 13.51 -27.10 -3.78
N SER A 100 12.93 -28.28 -3.55
CA SER A 100 11.88 -28.81 -4.41
C SER A 100 10.58 -28.00 -4.25
N ILE A 101 9.80 -27.86 -5.32
CA ILE A 101 8.48 -27.19 -5.29
C ILE A 101 7.55 -27.83 -4.27
N LYS A 102 7.57 -29.17 -4.20
CA LYS A 102 6.76 -29.92 -3.23
C LYS A 102 7.13 -29.50 -1.80
N SER A 103 8.42 -29.33 -1.53
CA SER A 103 8.91 -28.89 -0.22
C SER A 103 8.43 -27.49 0.14
N ILE A 104 8.50 -26.52 -0.79
CA ILE A 104 8.04 -25.16 -0.53
C ILE A 104 6.53 -25.09 -0.32
N ASN A 105 5.77 -25.77 -1.15
CA ASN A 105 4.31 -25.84 -0.97
C ASN A 105 3.92 -26.47 0.37
N ASN A 106 4.62 -27.53 0.79
CA ASN A 106 4.40 -28.13 2.09
C ASN A 106 4.76 -27.16 3.23
N VAL A 107 5.88 -26.47 3.14
CA VAL A 107 6.28 -25.44 4.13
C VAL A 107 5.23 -24.34 4.20
N TYR A 108 4.74 -23.84 3.06
CA TYR A 108 3.67 -22.84 3.04
C TYR A 108 2.40 -23.35 3.75
N ILE A 109 1.96 -24.58 3.45
CA ILE A 109 0.78 -25.21 4.03
C ILE A 109 0.93 -25.35 5.55
N ILE A 110 2.03 -25.94 6.00
CA ILE A 110 2.30 -26.15 7.43
C ILE A 110 2.34 -24.79 8.16
N TYR A 111 3.01 -23.82 7.55
CA TYR A 111 3.13 -22.48 8.13
C TYR A 111 1.78 -21.76 8.21
N SER A 112 0.93 -21.86 7.18
CA SER A 112 -0.41 -21.27 7.16
C SER A 112 -1.30 -21.86 8.25
N VAL A 113 -1.28 -23.20 8.42
CA VAL A 113 -2.00 -23.88 9.48
C VAL A 113 -1.49 -23.44 10.85
N LEU A 114 -0.19 -23.37 11.03
CA LEU A 114 0.43 -22.94 12.30
C LEU A 114 0.03 -21.51 12.67
N ILE A 115 0.09 -20.58 11.73
CA ILE A 115 -0.34 -19.18 11.95
C ILE A 115 -1.83 -19.13 12.29
N TYR A 116 -2.69 -19.88 11.60
CA TYR A 116 -4.12 -19.91 11.88
C TYR A 116 -4.41 -20.29 13.34
N PHE A 117 -3.68 -21.27 13.89
CA PHE A 117 -3.83 -21.66 15.29
C PHE A 117 -3.18 -20.68 16.28
N LEU A 118 -2.10 -19.98 15.90
CA LEU A 118 -1.40 -19.07 16.80
C LEU A 118 -2.09 -17.70 16.96
N VAL A 119 -2.70 -17.19 15.91
CA VAL A 119 -3.32 -15.85 15.90
C VAL A 119 -4.33 -15.64 17.03
N PRO A 120 -5.28 -16.55 17.33
CA PRO A 120 -6.24 -16.33 18.40
C PRO A 120 -5.63 -16.17 19.80
N PHE A 121 -4.49 -16.85 20.06
CA PHE A 121 -3.86 -16.80 21.40
C PHE A 121 -3.13 -15.51 21.70
N THR A 122 -2.99 -14.62 20.74
CA THR A 122 -2.06 -13.51 20.79
C THR A 122 -2.72 -12.15 20.78
N TYR A 123 -4.01 -12.08 20.49
CA TYR A 123 -4.80 -10.84 20.52
C TYR A 123 -4.76 -10.09 21.87
N LYS A 124 -4.34 -10.76 22.96
CA LYS A 124 -4.27 -10.20 24.31
C LYS A 124 -2.86 -10.12 24.90
N SER A 125 -1.82 -10.45 24.15
CA SER A 125 -0.45 -10.54 24.67
C SER A 125 0.47 -9.47 24.04
N GLY A 126 1.51 -9.06 24.76
CA GLY A 126 2.56 -8.17 24.25
C GLY A 126 3.34 -8.73 23.05
N PHE A 127 3.09 -9.99 22.66
CA PHE A 127 3.66 -10.66 21.49
C PHE A 127 2.97 -10.31 20.16
N GLN A 128 1.89 -9.54 20.16
CA GLN A 128 1.13 -9.20 18.96
C GLN A 128 2.01 -8.61 17.82
N GLN A 129 3.03 -7.81 18.19
CA GLN A 129 3.96 -7.29 17.17
C GLN A 129 4.78 -8.38 16.50
N ILE A 130 5.28 -9.34 17.26
CA ILE A 130 6.08 -10.46 16.71
C ILE A 130 5.24 -11.28 15.77
N LEU A 131 3.97 -11.52 16.11
CA LEU A 131 3.06 -12.28 15.26
C LEU A 131 2.68 -11.56 13.98
N ASN A 132 2.51 -10.26 14.02
CA ASN A 132 2.32 -9.50 12.80
C ASN A 132 3.48 -9.70 11.81
N TYR A 133 4.72 -9.77 12.30
CA TYR A 133 5.87 -10.13 11.45
C TYR A 133 5.83 -11.58 10.98
N LEU A 134 5.39 -12.51 11.81
CA LEU A 134 5.23 -13.91 11.41
C LEU A 134 4.16 -14.05 10.31
N VAL A 135 3.04 -13.33 10.40
CA VAL A 135 2.04 -13.28 9.32
C VAL A 135 2.65 -12.77 8.01
N LEU A 136 3.55 -11.77 8.05
CA LEU A 136 4.24 -11.28 6.85
C LEU A 136 5.13 -12.35 6.20
N ILE A 137 5.75 -13.24 6.99
CA ILE A 137 6.53 -14.37 6.46
C ILE A 137 5.63 -15.31 5.63
N LYS A 138 4.38 -15.54 6.03
CA LYS A 138 3.40 -16.31 5.26
C LYS A 138 3.23 -15.77 3.84
N PHE A 139 3.10 -14.46 3.69
CA PHE A 139 2.97 -13.84 2.36
C PHE A 139 4.25 -13.96 1.53
N SER A 140 5.42 -13.92 2.17
CA SER A 140 6.71 -14.17 1.49
C SER A 140 6.80 -15.62 0.99
N LEU A 141 6.37 -16.60 1.80
CA LEU A 141 6.31 -18.01 1.41
C LEU A 141 5.30 -18.23 0.27
N LEU A 142 4.15 -17.57 0.32
CA LEU A 142 3.15 -17.59 -0.76
C LEU A 142 3.74 -17.08 -2.07
N PHE A 143 4.46 -15.95 -2.05
CA PHE A 143 5.14 -15.41 -3.22
C PHE A 143 6.11 -16.44 -3.82
N VAL A 144 6.95 -17.05 -3.00
CA VAL A 144 7.94 -18.06 -3.46
C VAL A 144 7.23 -19.29 -4.04
N ALA A 145 6.18 -19.79 -3.38
CA ALA A 145 5.40 -20.95 -3.81
C ALA A 145 4.72 -20.69 -5.17
N LEU A 146 4.07 -19.53 -5.33
CA LEU A 146 3.42 -19.14 -6.58
C LEU A 146 4.44 -18.96 -7.70
N ASN A 147 5.54 -18.24 -7.46
CA ASN A 147 6.56 -18.00 -8.47
C ASN A 147 7.21 -19.31 -8.96
N GLN A 148 7.48 -20.25 -8.06
CA GLN A 148 7.99 -21.57 -8.45
C GLN A 148 6.96 -22.39 -9.25
N THR A 149 5.68 -22.33 -8.86
CA THR A 149 4.61 -23.03 -9.58
C THR A 149 4.47 -22.49 -11.00
N LEU A 150 4.56 -21.18 -11.19
CA LEU A 150 4.54 -20.53 -12.50
C LEU A 150 5.76 -20.90 -13.35
N SER A 151 6.96 -20.95 -12.73
CA SER A 151 8.23 -21.22 -13.44
C SER A 151 8.36 -22.67 -13.89
N ASN A 152 7.91 -23.63 -13.08
CA ASN A 152 8.16 -25.06 -13.30
C ASN A 152 7.04 -25.82 -14.00
N LYS A 153 5.96 -25.15 -14.42
CA LYS A 153 4.79 -25.75 -15.07
C LYS A 153 4.13 -26.94 -14.31
N ARG A 154 4.57 -27.21 -13.09
CA ARG A 154 3.98 -28.25 -12.23
C ARG A 154 2.85 -27.65 -11.41
N LYS A 155 1.62 -28.09 -11.69
CA LYS A 155 0.43 -27.65 -10.96
C LYS A 155 0.36 -28.36 -9.60
N SER A 156 0.26 -27.59 -8.53
CA SER A 156 -0.06 -28.11 -7.19
C SER A 156 -1.51 -27.75 -6.85
N TYR A 157 -2.43 -28.63 -7.18
CA TYR A 157 -3.87 -28.41 -6.92
C TYR A 157 -4.15 -28.15 -5.44
N LEU A 158 -3.41 -28.80 -4.54
CA LEU A 158 -3.54 -28.61 -3.10
C LEU A 158 -3.16 -27.18 -2.69
N ALA A 159 -2.05 -26.62 -3.23
CA ALA A 159 -1.65 -25.25 -2.95
C ALA A 159 -2.69 -24.24 -3.45
N TYR A 160 -3.22 -24.44 -4.65
CA TYR A 160 -4.29 -23.57 -5.19
C TYR A 160 -5.57 -23.65 -4.35
N PHE A 161 -5.95 -24.83 -3.89
CA PHE A 161 -7.10 -25.01 -3.02
C PHE A 161 -6.92 -24.24 -1.70
N ILE A 162 -5.75 -24.36 -1.06
CA ILE A 162 -5.47 -23.69 0.21
C ILE A 162 -5.45 -22.18 0.02
N ILE A 163 -4.83 -21.66 -1.06
CA ILE A 163 -4.83 -20.23 -1.37
C ILE A 163 -6.27 -19.73 -1.56
N ALA A 164 -7.09 -20.45 -2.32
CA ALA A 164 -8.49 -20.08 -2.52
C ALA A 164 -9.27 -20.09 -1.20
N PHE A 165 -9.06 -21.09 -0.36
CA PHE A 165 -9.68 -21.19 0.95
C PHE A 165 -9.26 -20.05 1.89
N GLU A 166 -7.97 -19.72 1.93
CA GLU A 166 -7.46 -18.59 2.72
C GLU A 166 -7.99 -17.24 2.22
N ILE A 167 -8.11 -17.06 0.90
CA ILE A 167 -8.72 -15.86 0.33
C ILE A 167 -10.19 -15.75 0.79
N LEU A 168 -10.95 -16.84 0.73
CA LEU A 168 -12.34 -16.86 1.20
C LEU A 168 -12.44 -16.52 2.69
N LEU A 169 -11.61 -17.14 3.54
CA LEU A 169 -11.57 -16.83 4.96
C LEU A 169 -11.17 -15.38 5.24
N SER A 170 -10.30 -14.80 4.41
CA SER A 170 -9.83 -13.42 4.60
C SER A 170 -10.89 -12.34 4.37
N PHE A 171 -12.03 -12.70 3.79
CA PHE A 171 -13.19 -11.81 3.69
C PHE A 171 -14.05 -11.76 4.97
N THR A 172 -13.90 -12.72 5.88
CA THR A 172 -14.78 -12.83 7.06
C THR A 172 -14.33 -12.00 8.26
N GLY A 173 -13.10 -11.50 8.27
CA GLY A 173 -12.58 -10.69 9.38
C GLY A 173 -12.95 -9.21 9.28
N TYR A 174 -13.03 -8.53 10.44
CA TYR A 174 -13.29 -7.08 10.54
C TYR A 174 -12.37 -6.24 9.64
N PHE A 175 -11.10 -6.61 9.50
CA PHE A 175 -10.14 -5.92 8.65
C PHE A 175 -10.11 -6.42 7.21
N ALA A 176 -10.75 -7.55 6.89
CA ALA A 176 -10.83 -8.16 5.56
C ALA A 176 -9.46 -8.14 4.84
N GLU A 177 -8.59 -9.06 5.22
CA GLU A 177 -7.18 -9.10 4.76
C GLU A 177 -6.99 -9.61 3.32
N PHE A 178 -8.08 -9.89 2.60
CA PHE A 178 -8.04 -10.44 1.23
C PHE A 178 -7.14 -9.64 0.28
N LYS A 179 -7.05 -8.32 0.48
CA LYS A 179 -6.19 -7.43 -0.32
C LYS A 179 -4.72 -7.87 -0.32
N ASN A 180 -4.20 -8.41 0.80
CA ASN A 180 -2.82 -8.85 0.93
C ASN A 180 -2.54 -10.02 -0.01
N TYR A 181 -3.48 -10.97 -0.14
CA TYR A 181 -3.38 -12.09 -1.08
C TYR A 181 -3.37 -11.62 -2.52
N PHE A 182 -4.27 -10.70 -2.88
CA PHE A 182 -4.29 -10.13 -4.23
C PHE A 182 -3.01 -9.36 -4.55
N PHE A 183 -2.48 -8.58 -3.61
CA PHE A 183 -1.19 -7.92 -3.79
C PHE A 183 -0.07 -8.92 -4.05
N VAL A 184 0.03 -9.99 -3.27
CA VAL A 184 1.06 -11.02 -3.47
C VAL A 184 0.89 -11.71 -4.82
N ILE A 185 -0.33 -12.04 -5.23
CA ILE A 185 -0.60 -12.65 -6.54
C ILE A 185 -0.18 -11.71 -7.68
N ILE A 186 -0.61 -10.44 -7.64
CA ILE A 186 -0.25 -9.44 -8.63
C ILE A 186 1.27 -9.23 -8.68
N PHE A 187 1.92 -9.08 -7.52
CA PHE A 187 3.38 -8.94 -7.44
C PHE A 187 4.10 -10.16 -8.02
N THR A 188 3.60 -11.37 -7.75
CA THR A 188 4.17 -12.60 -8.30
C THR A 188 4.04 -12.64 -9.83
N LEU A 189 2.89 -12.24 -10.36
CA LEU A 189 2.67 -12.18 -11.82
C LEU A 189 3.54 -11.10 -12.48
N ILE A 190 3.61 -9.92 -11.89
CA ILE A 190 4.51 -8.85 -12.33
C ILE A 190 5.96 -9.36 -12.33
N TYR A 191 6.41 -9.96 -11.23
CA TYR A 191 7.76 -10.52 -11.10
C TYR A 191 8.04 -11.57 -12.18
N HIS A 192 7.13 -12.52 -12.36
CA HIS A 192 7.28 -13.62 -13.32
C HIS A 192 7.34 -13.13 -14.77
N TYR A 193 6.50 -12.15 -15.13
CA TYR A 193 6.38 -11.64 -16.50
C TYR A 193 7.22 -10.39 -16.78
N SER A 194 7.85 -9.78 -15.77
CA SER A 194 8.57 -8.49 -15.93
C SER A 194 9.68 -8.51 -16.96
N SER A 195 10.30 -9.65 -17.19
CA SER A 195 11.35 -9.81 -18.20
C SER A 195 10.83 -9.77 -19.65
N ASN A 196 9.56 -10.12 -19.89
CA ASN A 196 8.97 -10.32 -21.21
C ASN A 196 7.58 -9.69 -21.35
N ILE A 197 7.34 -8.54 -20.70
CA ILE A 197 6.05 -7.85 -20.81
C ILE A 197 5.79 -7.51 -22.25
N ASN A 198 4.70 -8.01 -22.79
CA ASN A 198 4.18 -7.72 -24.12
C ASN A 198 2.64 -7.60 -24.08
N LEU A 199 2.05 -7.08 -25.15
CA LEU A 199 0.61 -6.87 -25.23
C LEU A 199 -0.20 -8.15 -24.94
N LYS A 200 0.28 -9.32 -25.39
CA LYS A 200 -0.40 -10.61 -25.16
C LYS A 200 -0.48 -10.96 -23.66
N ILE A 201 0.58 -10.67 -22.92
CA ILE A 201 0.62 -10.90 -21.45
C ILE A 201 -0.32 -9.92 -20.75
N ILE A 202 -0.30 -8.64 -21.15
CA ILE A 202 -1.20 -7.62 -20.60
C ILE A 202 -2.67 -8.04 -20.83
N LEU A 203 -3.04 -8.44 -22.03
CA LEU A 203 -4.38 -8.92 -22.35
C LEU A 203 -4.75 -10.19 -21.56
N LYS A 204 -3.79 -11.10 -21.34
CA LYS A 204 -4.02 -12.30 -20.54
C LYS A 204 -4.27 -11.99 -19.07
N LEU A 205 -3.62 -10.96 -18.52
CA LEU A 205 -3.75 -10.56 -17.12
C LEU A 205 -4.88 -9.56 -16.88
N SER A 206 -5.40 -8.90 -17.92
CA SER A 206 -6.43 -7.87 -17.80
C SER A 206 -7.71 -8.34 -17.10
N PRO A 207 -8.24 -9.59 -17.28
CA PRO A 207 -9.42 -10.01 -16.55
C PRO A 207 -9.18 -10.12 -15.04
N LEU A 208 -8.00 -10.57 -14.63
CA LEU A 208 -7.63 -10.62 -13.21
C LEU A 208 -7.49 -9.21 -12.63
N LEU A 209 -6.85 -8.30 -13.35
CA LEU A 209 -6.71 -6.91 -12.91
C LEU A 209 -8.08 -6.23 -12.81
N ALA A 210 -8.97 -6.46 -13.79
CA ALA A 210 -10.33 -5.95 -13.75
C ALA A 210 -11.12 -6.49 -12.56
N LEU A 211 -10.99 -7.80 -12.26
CA LEU A 211 -11.61 -8.41 -11.08
C LEU A 211 -11.10 -7.78 -9.77
N VAL A 212 -9.80 -7.60 -9.63
CA VAL A 212 -9.21 -6.99 -8.43
C VAL A 212 -9.66 -5.54 -8.26
N LEU A 213 -9.71 -4.77 -9.34
CA LEU A 213 -10.24 -3.42 -9.32
C LEU A 213 -11.73 -3.39 -8.91
N TYR A 214 -12.54 -4.25 -9.52
CA TYR A 214 -13.95 -4.37 -9.15
C TYR A 214 -14.14 -4.71 -7.66
N LEU A 215 -13.41 -5.71 -7.15
CA LEU A 215 -13.46 -6.07 -5.73
C LEU A 215 -12.96 -4.93 -4.83
N GLY A 216 -11.95 -4.17 -5.25
CA GLY A 216 -11.47 -3.00 -4.54
C GLY A 216 -12.50 -1.88 -4.47
N ILE A 217 -13.21 -1.61 -5.57
CA ILE A 217 -14.29 -0.62 -5.67
C ILE A 217 -15.47 -1.06 -4.80
N ALA A 218 -15.96 -2.29 -4.99
CA ALA A 218 -17.07 -2.85 -4.23
C ALA A 218 -16.79 -2.82 -2.73
N TRP A 219 -15.60 -3.30 -2.32
CA TRP A 219 -15.19 -3.25 -0.92
C TRP A 219 -15.12 -1.83 -0.35
N SER A 220 -14.66 -0.87 -1.14
CA SER A 220 -14.56 0.53 -0.69
C SER A 220 -15.94 1.15 -0.43
N SER A 221 -16.99 0.69 -1.13
CA SER A 221 -18.37 1.11 -0.90
C SER A 221 -18.98 0.43 0.33
N ILE A 222 -18.96 -0.91 0.38
CA ILE A 222 -19.71 -1.70 1.37
C ILE A 222 -19.00 -1.87 2.72
N LYS A 223 -17.74 -1.49 2.82
CA LYS A 223 -16.88 -1.76 3.99
C LYS A 223 -17.45 -1.23 5.30
N MET A 224 -18.07 -0.05 5.29
CA MET A 224 -18.60 0.56 6.52
C MET A 224 -19.82 -0.22 7.02
N ASP A 225 -20.74 -0.56 6.14
CA ASP A 225 -21.94 -1.33 6.48
C ASP A 225 -21.59 -2.74 6.94
N TYR A 226 -20.59 -3.36 6.30
CA TYR A 226 -20.10 -4.65 6.73
C TYR A 226 -19.42 -4.61 8.11
N ARG A 227 -18.67 -3.56 8.40
CA ARG A 227 -18.03 -3.38 9.72
C ARG A 227 -19.00 -3.05 10.82
N SER A 228 -20.00 -2.20 10.57
CA SER A 228 -21.06 -1.90 11.54
C SER A 228 -21.83 -3.17 11.90
N TYR A 229 -22.12 -4.03 10.90
CA TYR A 229 -22.72 -5.34 11.15
C TYR A 229 -21.84 -6.23 12.04
N LEU A 230 -20.51 -6.27 11.82
CA LEU A 230 -19.59 -7.10 12.62
C LEU A 230 -19.32 -6.53 14.03
N SER A 231 -19.44 -5.21 14.22
CA SER A 231 -19.17 -4.58 15.53
C SER A 231 -20.34 -4.65 16.49
N ASN A 232 -21.55 -5.05 16.03
CA ASN A 232 -22.79 -5.07 16.82
C ASN A 232 -22.88 -3.84 17.73
N GLU A 233 -23.42 -2.73 17.22
CA GLU A 233 -23.61 -1.49 18.03
C GLU A 233 -24.58 -1.65 19.22
N ASP A 234 -25.30 -2.76 19.31
CA ASP A 234 -26.15 -3.09 20.48
C ASP A 234 -25.34 -3.91 21.49
N GLU A 235 -24.93 -3.29 22.59
CA GLU A 235 -24.19 -3.85 23.72
C GLU A 235 -24.82 -5.08 24.41
N ILE A 236 -25.95 -5.60 23.94
CA ILE A 236 -26.76 -6.59 24.65
C ILE A 236 -26.54 -8.03 24.17
N LYS A 237 -25.93 -8.28 23.01
CA LYS A 237 -25.64 -9.65 22.53
C LYS A 237 -24.25 -9.74 21.91
N LYS A 238 -23.24 -10.08 22.69
CA LYS A 238 -21.96 -10.63 22.23
C LYS A 238 -22.15 -12.10 21.78
N GLU A 239 -23.04 -12.36 20.85
CA GLU A 239 -22.98 -13.62 20.10
C GLU A 239 -21.86 -13.46 19.06
N GLU A 240 -20.88 -14.33 19.09
CA GLU A 240 -19.83 -14.38 18.07
C GLU A 240 -20.48 -14.67 16.72
N ILE A 241 -20.50 -13.66 15.84
CA ILE A 241 -21.03 -13.82 14.48
C ILE A 241 -20.26 -14.94 13.78
N SER A 242 -20.96 -15.96 13.34
CA SER A 242 -20.35 -17.10 12.68
C SER A 242 -19.72 -16.69 11.33
N THR A 243 -18.70 -17.43 10.92
CA THR A 243 -18.06 -17.23 9.59
C THR A 243 -19.08 -17.31 8.45
N LEU A 244 -20.08 -18.20 8.57
CA LEU A 244 -21.11 -18.37 7.57
C LEU A 244 -22.03 -17.15 7.48
N GLU A 245 -22.44 -16.60 8.60
CA GLU A 245 -23.26 -15.37 8.66
C GLU A 245 -22.53 -14.17 8.09
N SER A 246 -21.23 -14.02 8.42
CA SER A 246 -20.38 -12.97 7.85
C SER A 246 -20.30 -13.08 6.32
N LEU A 247 -20.13 -14.28 5.77
CA LEU A 247 -20.11 -14.51 4.32
C LEU A 247 -21.47 -14.25 3.67
N THR A 248 -22.57 -14.64 4.34
CA THR A 248 -23.93 -14.39 3.86
C THR A 248 -24.19 -12.88 3.78
N LYS A 249 -23.87 -12.13 4.85
CA LYS A 249 -24.01 -10.68 4.85
C LYS A 249 -23.18 -10.01 3.75
N LEU A 250 -21.94 -10.46 3.55
CA LEU A 250 -21.09 -9.95 2.48
C LEU A 250 -21.71 -10.21 1.10
N LYS A 251 -22.24 -11.42 0.88
CA LYS A 251 -22.94 -11.78 -0.35
C LYS A 251 -24.13 -10.85 -0.60
N ASP A 252 -24.97 -10.61 0.42
CA ASP A 252 -26.15 -9.74 0.30
C ASP A 252 -25.74 -8.32 -0.10
N LEU A 253 -24.76 -7.74 0.60
CA LEU A 253 -24.19 -6.42 0.27
C LEU A 253 -23.60 -6.35 -1.15
N MET A 254 -23.03 -7.44 -1.66
CA MET A 254 -22.50 -7.48 -3.02
C MET A 254 -23.59 -7.74 -4.07
N THR A 255 -24.71 -8.37 -3.71
CA THR A 255 -25.83 -8.61 -4.63
C THR A 255 -26.62 -7.32 -4.88
N ASP A 256 -26.77 -6.50 -3.85
CA ASP A 256 -27.47 -5.22 -3.92
C ASP A 256 -26.60 -4.07 -4.47
N PHE A 257 -25.39 -4.40 -4.96
CA PHE A 257 -24.40 -3.41 -5.42
C PHE A 257 -24.83 -2.74 -6.73
N SER A 258 -25.27 -1.49 -6.62
CA SER A 258 -25.79 -0.68 -7.70
C SER A 258 -24.68 0.12 -8.44
N GLU A 259 -25.04 0.70 -9.60
CA GLU A 259 -24.14 1.61 -10.33
C GLU A 259 -23.76 2.85 -9.50
N ARG A 260 -24.68 3.37 -8.69
CA ARG A 260 -24.40 4.48 -7.77
C ARG A 260 -23.32 4.10 -6.75
N GLU A 261 -23.45 2.92 -6.13
CA GLU A 261 -22.48 2.42 -5.17
C GLU A 261 -21.13 2.15 -5.81
N MET A 262 -21.10 1.72 -7.08
CA MET A 262 -19.88 1.56 -7.84
C MET A 262 -19.15 2.90 -8.04
N ASN A 263 -19.86 3.97 -8.38
CA ASN A 263 -19.28 5.30 -8.55
C ASN A 263 -18.77 5.89 -7.22
N GLU A 264 -19.52 5.72 -6.13
CA GLU A 264 -19.10 6.10 -4.79
C GLU A 264 -17.89 5.29 -4.32
N GLY A 265 -17.88 3.97 -4.56
CA GLY A 265 -16.77 3.09 -4.25
C GLY A 265 -15.50 3.43 -5.03
N LEU A 266 -15.64 3.79 -6.31
CA LEU A 266 -14.51 4.26 -7.13
C LEU A 266 -13.92 5.55 -6.56
N LYS A 267 -14.73 6.53 -6.21
CA LYS A 267 -14.28 7.77 -5.58
C LYS A 267 -13.56 7.48 -4.27
N LYS A 268 -14.17 6.71 -3.36
CA LYS A 268 -13.56 6.29 -2.09
C LYS A 268 -12.23 5.54 -2.29
N LEU A 269 -12.12 4.70 -3.34
CA LEU A 269 -10.89 4.00 -3.67
C LEU A 269 -9.78 4.96 -4.12
N ILE A 270 -10.12 5.92 -4.99
CA ILE A 270 -9.20 6.96 -5.48
C ILE A 270 -8.72 7.81 -4.30
N ASP A 271 -9.62 8.24 -3.42
CA ASP A 271 -9.29 9.03 -2.23
C ASP A 271 -8.36 8.28 -1.27
N ARG A 272 -8.51 6.95 -1.16
CA ARG A 272 -7.62 6.11 -0.34
C ARG A 272 -6.25 5.86 -0.95
N ILE A 273 -6.13 5.85 -2.27
CA ILE A 273 -4.85 5.67 -2.96
C ILE A 273 -4.07 6.99 -2.95
N SER A 274 -4.76 8.11 -3.09
CA SER A 274 -4.16 9.44 -3.18
C SER A 274 -3.98 10.08 -1.81
N TYR A 275 -2.77 10.53 -1.51
CA TYR A 275 -2.45 11.33 -0.32
C TYR A 275 -2.33 12.84 -0.60
N ILE A 276 -2.65 13.26 -1.83
CA ILE A 276 -2.40 14.62 -2.29
C ILE A 276 -3.25 15.66 -1.55
N ASP A 277 -4.45 15.27 -1.09
CA ASP A 277 -5.34 16.15 -0.31
C ASP A 277 -4.72 16.56 1.03
N TYR A 278 -4.20 15.60 1.78
CA TYR A 278 -3.50 15.89 3.04
C TYR A 278 -2.26 16.73 2.82
N TYR A 279 -1.57 16.56 1.69
CA TYR A 279 -0.43 17.41 1.36
C TYR A 279 -0.88 18.82 1.01
N SER A 280 -1.97 19.00 0.25
CA SER A 280 -2.57 20.31 -0.02
C SER A 280 -2.96 21.03 1.28
N ALA A 281 -3.66 20.34 2.17
CA ALA A 281 -4.00 20.86 3.49
C ALA A 281 -2.76 21.21 4.34
N THR A 282 -1.70 20.40 4.24
CA THR A 282 -0.42 20.71 4.91
C THR A 282 0.18 22.02 4.41
N ILE A 283 0.20 22.25 3.08
CA ILE A 283 0.74 23.50 2.50
C ILE A 283 -0.08 24.72 2.96
N ASN A 284 -1.39 24.57 3.09
CA ASN A 284 -2.27 25.61 3.60
C ASN A 284 -2.00 25.93 5.08
N ASN A 285 -1.75 24.89 5.89
CA ASN A 285 -1.60 25.03 7.34
C ASN A 285 -0.17 25.44 7.76
N VAL A 286 0.85 25.05 7.01
CA VAL A 286 2.28 25.32 7.28
C VAL A 286 2.83 26.27 6.20
N PRO A 287 3.42 27.42 6.55
CA PRO A 287 3.79 27.88 7.91
C PRO A 287 2.73 28.76 8.60
N THR A 288 1.51 28.87 8.06
CA THR A 288 0.52 29.87 8.49
C THR A 288 0.08 29.68 9.95
N PHE A 289 -0.23 28.45 10.34
CA PHE A 289 -0.70 28.08 11.68
C PHE A 289 0.33 27.25 12.47
N GLU A 290 1.11 26.42 11.76
CA GLU A 290 2.17 25.60 12.35
C GLU A 290 3.51 25.97 11.69
N ALA A 291 4.56 26.18 12.49
CA ALA A 291 5.88 26.54 11.98
C ALA A 291 6.60 25.33 11.32
N HIS A 292 7.53 25.63 10.40
CA HIS A 292 8.46 24.64 9.88
C HIS A 292 9.33 24.04 11.00
N THR A 293 9.62 22.74 10.90
CA THR A 293 10.31 21.99 11.97
C THR A 293 11.82 21.85 11.76
N ASN A 294 12.36 22.44 10.67
CA ASN A 294 13.80 22.51 10.39
C ASN A 294 14.52 21.14 10.44
N GLY A 295 13.90 20.10 9.84
CA GLY A 295 14.47 18.77 9.76
C GLY A 295 14.16 17.85 10.95
N LYS A 296 13.37 18.30 11.92
CA LYS A 296 13.06 17.52 13.12
C LYS A 296 12.27 16.26 12.80
N LEU A 297 11.26 16.33 11.91
CA LEU A 297 10.46 15.15 11.56
C LEU A 297 11.32 14.08 10.89
N LEU A 298 12.23 14.47 9.99
CA LEU A 298 13.16 13.55 9.35
C LEU A 298 14.11 12.91 10.37
N LEU A 299 14.68 13.71 11.27
CA LEU A 299 15.59 13.23 12.31
C LEU A 299 14.88 12.27 13.27
N ASP A 300 13.69 12.65 13.74
CA ASP A 300 12.89 11.81 14.64
C ASP A 300 12.53 10.47 13.98
N ALA A 301 12.19 10.46 12.69
CA ALA A 301 11.91 9.25 11.93
C ALA A 301 13.15 8.33 11.81
N LEU A 302 14.33 8.90 11.53
CA LEU A 302 15.59 8.16 11.46
C LEU A 302 15.96 7.56 12.82
N ILE A 303 15.93 8.36 13.89
CA ILE A 303 16.20 7.90 15.25
C ILE A 303 15.22 6.81 15.66
N PHE A 304 13.93 7.03 15.36
CA PHE A 304 12.89 6.04 15.64
C PHE A 304 13.13 4.71 14.92
N GLY A 305 13.56 4.73 13.66
CA GLY A 305 13.91 3.53 12.89
C GLY A 305 15.10 2.77 13.49
N LEU A 306 16.09 3.49 14.02
CA LEU A 306 17.30 2.91 14.60
C LEU A 306 17.13 2.37 16.03
N GLN A 307 15.99 2.62 16.69
CA GLN A 307 15.69 2.18 18.05
C GLN A 307 14.73 0.97 18.05
N PRO A 308 15.20 -0.28 17.94
CA PRO A 308 14.33 -1.45 18.06
C PRO A 308 13.74 -1.56 19.48
N ARG A 309 12.45 -1.90 19.58
CA ARG A 309 11.74 -1.98 20.88
C ARG A 309 12.34 -2.99 21.86
N ILE A 310 13.01 -4.03 21.35
CA ILE A 310 13.71 -5.01 22.19
C ILE A 310 14.79 -4.33 23.04
N LEU A 311 15.52 -3.36 22.45
CA LEU A 311 16.57 -2.61 23.14
C LEU A 311 16.02 -1.34 23.85
N PHE A 312 14.89 -0.82 23.37
CA PHE A 312 14.25 0.40 23.86
C PHE A 312 12.78 0.15 24.20
N PRO A 313 12.47 -0.61 25.28
CA PRO A 313 11.10 -1.01 25.62
C PRO A 313 10.18 0.19 25.92
N ASN A 314 10.73 1.28 26.46
CA ASN A 314 10.01 2.51 26.78
C ASN A 314 9.91 3.50 25.62
N LYS A 315 10.27 3.08 24.40
CA LYS A 315 10.15 3.90 23.18
C LYS A 315 8.72 4.38 23.00
N ALA A 316 8.54 5.71 22.83
CA ALA A 316 7.25 6.32 22.60
C ALA A 316 6.52 5.66 21.40
N VAL A 317 5.20 5.57 21.52
CA VAL A 317 4.36 5.12 20.41
C VAL A 317 4.01 6.35 19.58
N THR A 318 4.49 6.40 18.35
CA THR A 318 4.08 7.44 17.41
C THR A 318 2.59 7.29 17.08
N ASP A 319 1.91 8.41 17.00
CA ASP A 319 0.52 8.51 16.57
C ASP A 319 0.50 9.35 15.30
N ASP A 320 0.52 8.65 14.15
CA ASP A 320 0.58 9.33 12.86
C ASP A 320 -0.67 10.18 12.60
N SER A 321 -1.83 9.78 13.12
CA SER A 321 -3.05 10.55 13.00
C SER A 321 -2.96 11.89 13.72
N LYS A 322 -2.36 11.95 14.93
CA LYS A 322 -2.12 13.22 15.63
C LYS A 322 -1.14 14.13 14.90
N VAL A 323 -0.11 13.54 14.30
CA VAL A 323 0.84 14.29 13.46
C VAL A 323 0.12 14.86 12.24
N THR A 324 -0.73 14.06 11.59
CA THR A 324 -1.54 14.49 10.47
C THR A 324 -2.48 15.62 10.87
N GLU A 325 -3.25 15.46 11.95
CA GLU A 325 -4.16 16.49 12.47
C GLU A 325 -3.43 17.80 12.76
N LYS A 326 -2.29 17.72 13.44
CA LYS A 326 -1.49 18.91 13.77
C LYS A 326 -1.08 19.72 12.53
N TYR A 327 -0.53 19.05 11.51
CA TYR A 327 0.05 19.75 10.36
C TYR A 327 -0.91 19.99 9.20
N THR A 328 -2.09 19.36 9.21
CA THR A 328 -3.14 19.65 8.23
C THR A 328 -4.24 20.56 8.78
N GLY A 329 -4.41 20.62 10.11
CA GLY A 329 -5.56 21.24 10.75
C GLY A 329 -6.86 20.45 10.60
N ILE A 330 -6.81 19.20 10.10
CA ILE A 330 -7.98 18.38 9.81
C ILE A 330 -8.06 17.28 10.86
N TYR A 331 -9.23 17.11 11.48
CA TYR A 331 -9.47 15.98 12.35
C TYR A 331 -9.47 14.68 11.56
N VAL A 332 -8.66 13.73 11.98
CA VAL A 332 -8.59 12.40 11.39
C VAL A 332 -8.77 11.34 12.46
N SER A 333 -9.48 10.26 12.12
CA SER A 333 -9.66 9.12 13.03
C SER A 333 -8.32 8.55 13.46
N GLY A 334 -8.12 8.40 14.76
CA GLY A 334 -6.88 7.93 15.36
C GLY A 334 -6.95 6.49 15.85
N LYS A 335 -6.07 6.16 16.81
CA LYS A 335 -5.92 4.81 17.39
C LYS A 335 -7.20 4.27 18.01
N GLU A 336 -8.07 5.12 18.50
CA GLU A 336 -9.35 4.76 19.12
C GLU A 336 -10.27 4.02 18.13
N SER A 337 -10.19 4.39 16.85
CA SER A 337 -10.93 3.72 15.76
C SER A 337 -10.14 2.58 15.08
N GLY A 338 -8.95 2.24 15.60
CA GLY A 338 -8.05 1.26 14.98
C GLY A 338 -7.48 1.71 13.63
N THR A 339 -7.52 3.02 13.33
CA THR A 339 -6.96 3.61 12.11
C THR A 339 -5.71 4.42 12.42
N SER A 340 -4.83 4.54 11.42
CA SER A 340 -3.67 5.42 11.45
C SER A 340 -3.52 6.06 10.08
N ILE A 341 -3.55 7.40 10.05
CA ILE A 341 -3.42 8.17 8.82
C ILE A 341 -2.11 8.95 8.89
N SER A 342 -1.21 8.68 7.95
CA SER A 342 0.10 9.31 7.87
C SER A 342 0.15 10.30 6.70
N LEU A 343 0.80 11.44 6.90
CA LEU A 343 1.04 12.47 5.86
C LEU A 343 1.95 11.98 4.72
N GLY A 344 2.78 10.98 5.00
CA GLY A 344 3.82 10.54 4.08
C GLY A 344 5.04 11.49 4.02
N TYR A 345 6.12 10.97 3.49
CA TYR A 345 7.43 11.64 3.51
C TYR A 345 7.53 12.88 2.61
N MET A 346 6.66 13.03 1.61
CA MET A 346 6.62 14.23 0.76
C MET A 346 6.15 15.44 1.58
N ALA A 347 5.02 15.30 2.27
CA ALA A 347 4.50 16.35 3.14
C ALA A 347 5.43 16.59 4.33
N SER A 348 6.02 15.55 4.92
CA SER A 348 7.00 15.69 6.00
C SER A 348 8.22 16.52 5.55
N GLY A 349 8.69 16.31 4.32
CA GLY A 349 9.78 17.13 3.77
C GLY A 349 9.41 18.61 3.64
N TYR A 350 8.17 18.91 3.27
CA TYR A 350 7.68 20.28 3.22
C TYR A 350 7.53 20.90 4.62
N ILE A 351 7.02 20.14 5.58
CA ILE A 351 6.92 20.60 6.98
C ILE A 351 8.30 20.91 7.53
N ASP A 352 9.29 20.07 7.24
CA ASP A 352 10.65 20.30 7.71
C ASP A 352 11.33 21.51 7.03
N PHE A 353 11.26 21.60 5.70
CA PHE A 353 12.16 22.47 4.93
C PHE A 353 11.47 23.50 4.04
N GLY A 354 10.14 23.53 4.04
CA GLY A 354 9.35 24.43 3.20
C GLY A 354 9.51 24.15 1.71
N ALA A 355 8.98 25.06 0.89
CA ALA A 355 8.99 24.96 -0.57
C ALA A 355 10.39 24.92 -1.20
N THR A 356 11.41 25.41 -0.50
CA THR A 356 12.78 25.53 -1.05
C THR A 356 13.52 24.18 -1.00
N PHE A 357 13.41 23.43 0.10
CA PHE A 357 14.22 22.22 0.35
C PHE A 357 13.40 20.96 0.65
N PHE A 358 12.07 20.96 0.41
CA PHE A 358 11.22 19.76 0.63
C PHE A 358 11.77 18.49 -0.05
N TRP A 359 12.44 18.64 -1.17
CA TRP A 359 13.03 17.56 -1.97
C TRP A 359 14.18 16.83 -1.29
N ALA A 360 14.77 17.42 -0.23
CA ALA A 360 15.88 16.79 0.49
C ALA A 360 15.45 15.48 1.20
N THR A 361 14.26 15.46 1.81
CA THR A 361 13.73 14.25 2.48
C THR A 361 13.56 13.09 1.51
N PRO A 362 12.85 13.19 0.38
CA PRO A 362 12.76 12.08 -0.57
C PRO A 362 14.11 11.70 -1.18
N LEU A 363 15.05 12.64 -1.36
CA LEU A 363 16.40 12.31 -1.83
C LEU A 363 17.14 11.40 -0.82
N ILE A 364 17.12 11.75 0.47
CA ILE A 364 17.75 10.97 1.53
C ILE A 364 17.12 9.58 1.62
N ILE A 365 15.78 9.50 1.60
CA ILE A 365 15.06 8.22 1.58
C ILE A 365 15.47 7.40 0.36
N GLY A 366 15.58 8.03 -0.82
CA GLY A 366 16.04 7.36 -2.03
C GLY A 366 17.45 6.80 -1.93
N LEU A 367 18.38 7.55 -1.32
CA LEU A 367 19.74 7.08 -1.05
C LEU A 367 19.76 5.86 -0.13
N LEU A 368 18.92 5.85 0.91
CA LEU A 368 18.78 4.74 1.85
C LEU A 368 18.14 3.50 1.19
N LEU A 369 17.10 3.67 0.39
CA LEU A 369 16.41 2.57 -0.30
C LEU A 369 17.28 1.92 -1.38
N GLY A 370 18.18 2.65 -1.98
CA GLY A 370 19.08 2.12 -3.02
C GLY A 370 20.34 1.47 -2.47
N TYR A 371 20.65 1.64 -1.19
CA TYR A 371 21.79 1.01 -0.51
C TYR A 371 21.46 -0.39 -0.05
#